data_feb4183ddca5e403dbbd99e33dff540d
#
_entry.id   feb4183ddca5e403dbbd99e33dff540d
#
_cell.length_a   1.000
_cell.length_b   1.000
_cell.length_c   1.000
_cell.angle_alpha   90.00
_cell.angle_beta   90.00
_cell.angle_gamma   90.00
#
_symmetry.space_group_name_H-M   'P 1'
#
loop_
_entity.id
_entity.type
_entity.pdbx_description
1 polymer ?
#
loop_
_entity_poly.entity_id
_entity_poly.type
_entity_poly.pdbx_seq_one_letter_code
_entity_poly.pdbx_strand_id
1 'polypeptide(L)'
;MNEFKPKVALIMRNDEMIEKFNLKRVTIDTSFGPVDRCFEGYVYNVPVLVIYGRFNGQKVPSNEINFQQTIEAIKNRGVTKVIGTFVVGGINPKMPQGSVYVLGDLIGMSGYNIKWDRNISFHNAEMYEPFCPQLTKKLCDAASKMDFPVKTDATYVTFYGWPRIETKGELKFYNKMGWDVVG
;
A
#
# COMPACT_ATOMS: atom_id res chain seq x y z
N MET A 1 -3.79 21.67 -23.90
CA MET A 1 -3.49 20.24 -23.74
C MET A 1 -4.37 19.70 -22.62
N ASN A 2 -5.13 18.63 -22.86
CA ASN A 2 -5.93 18.04 -21.77
C ASN A 2 -4.99 17.50 -20.70
N GLU A 3 -5.17 17.93 -19.45
CA GLU A 3 -4.41 17.47 -18.29
C GLU A 3 -4.61 15.96 -18.13
N PHE A 4 -3.51 15.23 -17.91
CA PHE A 4 -3.58 13.79 -17.64
C PHE A 4 -4.32 13.53 -16.32
N LYS A 5 -5.38 12.72 -16.35
CA LYS A 5 -6.21 12.41 -15.18
C LYS A 5 -6.14 10.91 -14.86
N PRO A 6 -5.31 10.51 -13.90
CA PRO A 6 -5.24 9.11 -13.47
C PRO A 6 -6.53 8.68 -12.78
N LYS A 7 -6.95 7.42 -13.01
CA LYS A 7 -8.15 6.82 -12.38
C LYS A 7 -7.84 6.03 -11.12
N VAL A 8 -6.61 5.51 -11.04
CA VAL A 8 -6.16 4.65 -9.95
C VAL A 8 -4.74 5.04 -9.57
N ALA A 9 -4.46 5.11 -8.27
CA ALA A 9 -3.10 5.18 -7.77
C ALA A 9 -2.61 3.80 -7.35
N LEU A 10 -1.38 3.49 -7.72
CA LEU A 10 -0.68 2.28 -7.32
C LEU A 10 0.49 2.68 -6.40
N ILE A 11 0.45 2.25 -5.15
CA ILE A 11 1.59 2.40 -4.23
C ILE A 11 2.36 1.08 -4.26
N MET A 12 3.61 1.14 -4.73
CA MET A 12 4.38 -0.09 -4.95
C MET A 12 5.88 0.12 -4.71
N ARG A 13 6.63 -1.00 -4.74
CA ARG A 13 8.07 -1.02 -4.47
C ARG A 13 8.91 -1.60 -5.61
N ASN A 14 8.26 -2.01 -6.70
CA ASN A 14 8.92 -2.63 -7.85
C ASN A 14 8.89 -1.68 -9.05
N ASP A 15 10.03 -1.48 -9.72
CA ASP A 15 10.23 -0.60 -10.87
C ASP A 15 9.95 -1.28 -12.22
N GLU A 16 9.91 -2.61 -12.29
CA GLU A 16 9.64 -3.35 -13.52
C GLU A 16 8.40 -2.85 -14.28
N MET A 17 7.37 -2.44 -13.52
CA MET A 17 6.14 -1.94 -14.12
C MET A 17 6.34 -0.59 -14.83
N ILE A 18 7.24 0.26 -14.32
CA ILE A 18 7.53 1.57 -14.91
C ILE A 18 8.17 1.39 -16.28
N GLU A 19 9.15 0.52 -16.36
CA GLU A 19 9.85 0.20 -17.62
C GLU A 19 8.90 -0.51 -18.59
N LYS A 20 8.20 -1.56 -18.12
CA LYS A 20 7.28 -2.35 -18.93
C LYS A 20 6.19 -1.51 -19.61
N PHE A 21 5.65 -0.52 -18.93
CA PHE A 21 4.56 0.33 -19.43
C PHE A 21 5.04 1.73 -19.86
N ASN A 22 6.34 1.97 -19.87
CA ASN A 22 6.94 3.25 -20.25
C ASN A 22 6.29 4.44 -19.53
N LEU A 23 6.11 4.31 -18.21
CA LEU A 23 5.51 5.35 -17.39
C LEU A 23 6.45 6.55 -17.26
N LYS A 24 5.92 7.76 -17.36
CA LYS A 24 6.70 8.99 -17.31
C LYS A 24 6.82 9.50 -15.88
N ARG A 25 8.05 9.83 -15.46
CA ARG A 25 8.28 10.45 -14.15
C ARG A 25 7.65 11.83 -14.10
N VAL A 26 6.98 12.12 -12.99
CA VAL A 26 6.37 13.42 -12.69
C VAL A 26 6.69 13.81 -11.25
N THR A 27 6.75 15.11 -10.99
CA THR A 27 6.83 15.66 -9.63
C THR A 27 5.46 16.24 -9.27
N ILE A 28 4.98 15.93 -8.08
CA ILE A 28 3.69 16.42 -7.58
C ILE A 28 3.96 17.27 -6.33
N ASP A 29 3.61 18.53 -6.39
CA ASP A 29 3.76 19.42 -5.25
C ASP A 29 2.68 19.13 -4.20
N THR A 30 3.11 19.17 -2.92
CA THR A 30 2.25 19.01 -1.75
C THR A 30 2.60 20.01 -0.68
N SER A 31 1.74 20.22 0.30
CA SER A 31 2.03 21.08 1.46
C SER A 31 3.19 20.55 2.33
N PHE A 32 3.55 19.28 2.16
CA PHE A 32 4.68 18.60 2.81
C PHE A 32 5.94 18.57 1.94
N GLY A 33 5.98 19.34 0.84
CA GLY A 33 7.05 19.33 -0.14
C GLY A 33 6.74 18.47 -1.37
N PRO A 34 7.61 18.52 -2.41
CA PRO A 34 7.39 17.83 -3.67
C PRO A 34 7.57 16.30 -3.52
N VAL A 35 6.76 15.54 -4.24
CA VAL A 35 6.90 14.09 -4.40
C VAL A 35 7.44 13.80 -5.79
N ASP A 36 8.70 13.45 -5.90
CA ASP A 36 9.40 13.22 -7.18
C ASP A 36 9.44 11.74 -7.61
N ARG A 37 8.91 10.85 -6.76
CA ARG A 37 8.81 9.39 -6.95
C ARG A 37 7.49 8.97 -7.57
N CYS A 38 6.88 9.83 -8.35
CA CYS A 38 5.62 9.61 -9.04
C CYS A 38 5.85 9.35 -10.52
N PHE A 39 5.01 8.49 -11.08
CA PHE A 39 5.03 8.15 -12.50
C PHE A 39 3.61 8.09 -13.03
N GLU A 40 3.38 8.59 -14.23
CA GLU A 40 2.08 8.61 -14.87
C GLU A 40 2.12 7.96 -16.25
N GLY A 41 1.03 7.33 -16.62
CA GLY A 41 0.86 6.70 -17.92
C GLY A 41 -0.30 5.72 -17.93
N TYR A 42 -0.26 4.78 -18.86
CA TYR A 42 -1.30 3.80 -19.04
C TYR A 42 -0.80 2.39 -18.75
N VAL A 43 -1.55 1.66 -17.93
CA VAL A 43 -1.38 0.22 -17.71
C VAL A 43 -2.62 -0.46 -18.28
N TYR A 44 -2.46 -1.25 -19.36
CA TYR A 44 -3.57 -1.87 -20.12
C TYR A 44 -4.72 -0.88 -20.39
N ASN A 45 -4.41 0.29 -20.96
CA ASN A 45 -5.35 1.37 -21.26
C ASN A 45 -6.03 2.04 -20.04
N VAL A 46 -5.64 1.71 -18.83
CA VAL A 46 -6.10 2.39 -17.62
C VAL A 46 -5.09 3.48 -17.26
N PRO A 47 -5.50 4.77 -17.17
CA PRO A 47 -4.61 5.83 -16.73
C PRO A 47 -4.32 5.68 -15.24
N VAL A 48 -3.04 5.59 -14.89
CA VAL A 48 -2.57 5.32 -13.54
C VAL A 48 -1.59 6.38 -13.05
N LEU A 49 -1.60 6.60 -11.75
CA LEU A 49 -0.53 7.24 -11.00
C LEU A 49 0.21 6.16 -10.21
N VAL A 50 1.48 5.98 -10.45
CA VAL A 50 2.31 5.06 -9.66
C VAL A 50 3.16 5.89 -8.70
N ILE A 51 3.13 5.54 -7.42
CA ILE A 51 3.96 6.16 -6.38
C ILE A 51 4.84 5.10 -5.74
N TYR A 52 6.12 5.36 -5.73
CA TYR A 52 7.07 4.51 -5.01
C TYR A 52 6.96 4.75 -3.51
N GLY A 53 6.66 3.70 -2.77
CA GLY A 53 6.48 3.77 -1.31
C GLY A 53 7.72 4.17 -0.51
N ARG A 54 8.94 3.93 -1.02
CA ARG A 54 10.20 4.11 -0.26
C ARG A 54 11.32 4.77 -1.05
N PHE A 55 11.04 5.59 -2.06
CA PHE A 55 12.10 6.07 -2.93
C PHE A 55 12.16 7.59 -3.04
N ASN A 56 13.29 8.13 -2.62
CA ASN A 56 13.79 9.46 -2.98
C ASN A 56 15.23 9.28 -3.51
N GLY A 57 15.44 8.36 -4.48
CA GLY A 57 16.80 8.02 -4.91
C GLY A 57 17.64 7.29 -3.85
N GLN A 58 17.17 7.24 -2.60
CA GLN A 58 17.77 6.52 -1.47
C GLN A 58 16.67 5.72 -0.74
N LYS A 59 17.05 4.58 -0.17
CA LYS A 59 16.14 3.78 0.66
C LYS A 59 15.81 4.55 1.94
N VAL A 60 14.65 5.18 1.99
CA VAL A 60 14.15 5.84 3.20
C VAL A 60 13.71 4.78 4.21
N PRO A 61 14.19 4.82 5.46
CA PRO A 61 13.67 3.98 6.54
C PRO A 61 12.15 4.11 6.68
N SER A 62 11.48 3.03 7.07
CA SER A 62 9.99 3.03 7.12
C SER A 62 9.41 4.06 8.09
N ASN A 63 10.12 4.37 9.16
CA ASN A 63 9.75 5.40 10.13
C ASN A 63 9.94 6.85 9.65
N GLU A 64 10.65 7.06 8.54
CA GLU A 64 10.88 8.37 7.93
C GLU A 64 9.98 8.64 6.72
N ILE A 65 9.15 7.66 6.32
CA ILE A 65 8.21 7.84 5.21
C ILE A 65 7.14 8.84 5.62
N ASN A 66 7.04 9.93 4.86
CA ASN A 66 5.93 10.87 5.01
C ASN A 66 4.68 10.36 4.28
N PHE A 67 3.81 9.66 5.01
CA PHE A 67 2.57 9.14 4.45
C PHE A 67 1.58 10.24 4.08
N GLN A 68 1.56 11.36 4.83
CA GLN A 68 0.70 12.51 4.54
C GLN A 68 1.05 13.12 3.17
N GLN A 69 2.33 13.27 2.89
CA GLN A 69 2.83 13.72 1.58
C GLN A 69 2.34 12.81 0.44
N THR A 70 2.40 11.49 0.64
CA THR A 70 1.94 10.52 -0.36
C THR A 70 0.44 10.62 -0.61
N ILE A 71 -0.36 10.73 0.45
CA ILE A 71 -1.82 10.84 0.35
C ILE A 71 -2.23 12.17 -0.29
N GLU A 72 -1.57 13.27 0.07
CA GLU A 72 -1.84 14.56 -0.55
C GLU A 72 -1.50 14.58 -2.05
N ALA A 73 -0.39 13.97 -2.45
CA ALA A 73 -0.04 13.83 -3.86
C ALA A 73 -1.12 13.08 -4.66
N ILE A 74 -1.67 12.00 -4.09
CA ILE A 74 -2.79 11.26 -4.70
C ILE A 74 -4.04 12.14 -4.81
N LYS A 75 -4.38 12.87 -3.76
CA LYS A 75 -5.51 13.79 -3.71
C LYS A 75 -5.36 14.93 -4.73
N ASN A 76 -4.19 15.54 -4.84
CA ASN A 76 -3.90 16.63 -5.77
C ASN A 76 -4.04 16.19 -7.24
N ARG A 77 -3.91 14.91 -7.54
CA ARG A 77 -4.17 14.34 -8.88
C ARG A 77 -5.62 13.87 -9.07
N GLY A 78 -6.50 14.12 -8.10
CA GLY A 78 -7.94 13.79 -8.17
C GLY A 78 -8.23 12.28 -8.13
N VAL A 79 -7.29 11.47 -7.66
CA VAL A 79 -7.45 10.01 -7.58
C VAL A 79 -8.18 9.63 -6.30
N THR A 80 -9.19 8.77 -6.43
CA THR A 80 -10.00 8.28 -5.31
C THR A 80 -9.88 6.77 -5.07
N LYS A 81 -9.16 6.06 -5.94
CA LYS A 81 -8.94 4.60 -5.85
C LYS A 81 -7.47 4.31 -5.71
N VAL A 82 -7.10 3.65 -4.62
CA VAL A 82 -5.70 3.33 -4.31
C VAL A 82 -5.54 1.82 -4.15
N ILE A 83 -4.53 1.26 -4.78
CA ILE A 83 -4.11 -0.13 -4.58
C ILE A 83 -2.66 -0.10 -4.08
N GLY A 84 -2.42 -0.67 -2.92
CA GLY A 84 -1.07 -0.85 -2.36
C GLY A 84 -0.56 -2.27 -2.60
N THR A 85 0.72 -2.39 -2.98
CA THR A 85 1.43 -3.67 -3.05
C THR A 85 2.70 -3.61 -2.20
N PHE A 86 2.91 -4.61 -1.37
CA PHE A 86 4.07 -4.66 -0.48
C PHE A 86 4.44 -6.09 -0.12
N VAL A 87 5.69 -6.27 0.27
CA VAL A 87 6.20 -7.56 0.74
C VAL A 87 5.85 -7.70 2.22
N VAL A 88 5.38 -8.89 2.60
CA VAL A 88 4.96 -9.22 3.97
C VAL A 88 5.67 -10.46 4.49
N GLY A 89 5.75 -10.58 5.80
CA GLY A 89 6.10 -11.84 6.47
C GLY A 89 4.87 -12.75 6.53
N GLY A 90 5.01 -14.00 6.06
CA GLY A 90 3.94 -15.00 6.18
C GLY A 90 3.86 -15.52 7.62
N ILE A 91 2.67 -15.48 8.21
CA ILE A 91 2.37 -16.06 9.53
C ILE A 91 1.68 -17.41 9.37
N ASN A 92 0.81 -17.53 8.38
CA ASN A 92 0.02 -18.72 8.10
C ASN A 92 0.90 -19.82 7.49
N PRO A 93 1.16 -20.94 8.22
CA PRO A 93 2.06 -22.00 7.75
C PRO A 93 1.50 -22.83 6.58
N LYS A 94 0.22 -22.67 6.26
CA LYS A 94 -0.42 -23.35 5.11
C LYS A 94 -0.13 -22.65 3.78
N MET A 95 0.40 -21.44 3.82
CA MET A 95 0.71 -20.67 2.62
C MET A 95 2.22 -20.67 2.38
N PRO A 96 2.69 -21.19 1.22
CA PRO A 96 4.11 -21.24 0.91
C PRO A 96 4.67 -19.83 0.64
N GLN A 97 6.00 -19.73 0.72
CA GLN A 97 6.72 -18.52 0.30
C GLN A 97 6.40 -18.20 -1.19
N GLY A 98 6.23 -16.94 -1.51
CA GLY A 98 5.83 -16.50 -2.85
C GLY A 98 4.31 -16.45 -3.07
N SER A 99 3.51 -16.79 -2.04
CA SER A 99 2.05 -16.62 -2.09
C SER A 99 1.65 -15.15 -2.15
N VAL A 100 0.50 -14.89 -2.76
CA VAL A 100 -0.14 -13.57 -2.79
C VAL A 100 -1.33 -13.54 -1.83
N TYR A 101 -1.47 -12.43 -1.13
CA TYR A 101 -2.55 -12.21 -0.19
C TYR A 101 -3.36 -10.98 -0.63
N VAL A 102 -4.66 -11.16 -0.79
CA VAL A 102 -5.60 -10.04 -0.92
C VAL A 102 -6.16 -9.77 0.47
N LEU A 103 -5.89 -8.59 1.00
CA LEU A 103 -6.26 -8.25 2.37
C LEU A 103 -7.75 -7.96 2.48
N GLY A 104 -8.39 -8.51 3.50
CA GLY A 104 -9.77 -8.24 3.91
C GLY A 104 -9.83 -7.45 5.20
N ASP A 105 -8.85 -7.60 6.09
CA ASP A 105 -8.82 -6.93 7.38
C ASP A 105 -7.40 -6.57 7.83
N LEU A 106 -7.30 -5.68 8.80
CA LEU A 106 -6.03 -5.29 9.40
C LEU A 106 -6.11 -5.19 10.93
N ILE A 107 -5.02 -5.56 11.59
CA ILE A 107 -4.83 -5.44 13.02
C ILE A 107 -3.74 -4.39 13.29
N GLY A 108 -4.10 -3.31 13.95
CA GLY A 108 -3.19 -2.22 14.31
C GLY A 108 -2.42 -2.52 15.60
N MET A 109 -1.26 -3.17 15.50
CA MET A 109 -0.37 -3.41 16.65
C MET A 109 0.70 -2.32 16.81
N SER A 110 0.75 -1.38 15.89
CA SER A 110 1.70 -0.28 15.90
C SER A 110 1.04 1.03 16.31
N GLY A 111 1.64 1.73 17.26
CA GLY A 111 1.26 3.10 17.60
C GLY A 111 1.85 4.09 16.60
N TYR A 112 1.12 4.41 15.55
CA TYR A 112 1.50 5.51 14.68
C TYR A 112 1.16 6.84 15.32
N ASN A 113 2.17 7.65 15.59
CA ASN A 113 1.97 9.04 15.98
C ASN A 113 1.89 9.89 14.70
N ILE A 114 0.76 9.80 13.98
CA ILE A 114 0.51 10.65 12.84
C ILE A 114 0.23 12.06 13.38
N LYS A 115 1.15 12.97 13.11
CA LYS A 115 0.92 14.40 13.39
C LYS A 115 -0.06 14.93 12.35
N TRP A 116 -1.34 14.96 12.69
CA TRP A 116 -2.35 15.63 11.88
C TRP A 116 -2.17 17.15 11.98
N ASP A 117 -2.40 17.84 10.86
CA ASP A 117 -2.52 19.29 10.89
C ASP A 117 -3.68 19.67 11.82
N ARG A 118 -3.43 20.55 12.79
CA ARG A 118 -4.44 21.01 13.76
C ARG A 118 -5.62 21.75 13.11
N ASN A 119 -5.50 22.13 11.85
CA ASN A 119 -6.54 22.81 11.08
C ASN A 119 -7.53 21.83 10.40
N ILE A 120 -7.30 20.51 10.50
CA ILE A 120 -8.23 19.50 10.00
C ILE A 120 -9.25 19.24 11.11
N SER A 121 -10.54 19.37 10.80
CA SER A 121 -11.60 18.98 11.72
C SER A 121 -11.42 17.52 12.12
N PHE A 122 -11.43 17.26 13.43
CA PHE A 122 -11.23 15.93 13.98
C PHE A 122 -12.44 15.05 13.63
N HIS A 123 -12.24 14.08 12.76
CA HIS A 123 -13.22 13.04 12.48
C HIS A 123 -12.59 11.66 12.73
N ASN A 124 -13.29 10.80 13.45
CA ASN A 124 -12.91 9.40 13.54
C ASN A 124 -13.14 8.75 12.19
N ALA A 125 -12.11 8.11 11.63
CA ALA A 125 -12.27 7.30 10.43
C ALA A 125 -13.02 6.02 10.79
N GLU A 126 -14.07 5.71 10.04
CA GLU A 126 -14.75 4.42 10.14
C GLU A 126 -13.83 3.33 9.59
N MET A 127 -13.44 2.37 10.44
CA MET A 127 -12.48 1.32 10.12
C MET A 127 -13.05 -0.09 10.29
N TYR A 128 -14.38 -0.23 10.38
CA TYR A 128 -15.02 -1.54 10.46
C TYR A 128 -14.78 -2.37 9.19
N GLU A 129 -14.81 -1.73 8.03
CA GLU A 129 -14.39 -2.29 6.75
C GLU A 129 -13.21 -1.45 6.21
N PRO A 130 -11.95 -1.79 6.55
CA PRO A 130 -10.80 -0.92 6.24
C PRO A 130 -10.46 -0.89 4.74
N PHE A 131 -10.90 -1.87 3.98
CA PHE A 131 -10.65 -1.97 2.54
C PHE A 131 -11.94 -1.79 1.73
N CYS A 132 -11.81 -1.16 0.56
CA CYS A 132 -12.96 -0.94 -0.33
C CYS A 132 -13.50 -2.28 -0.86
N PRO A 133 -14.75 -2.69 -0.54
CA PRO A 133 -15.28 -4.00 -0.93
C PRO A 133 -15.28 -4.23 -2.45
N GLN A 134 -15.54 -3.17 -3.23
CA GLN A 134 -15.56 -3.26 -4.70
C GLN A 134 -14.17 -3.50 -5.29
N LEU A 135 -13.13 -2.84 -4.75
CA LEU A 135 -11.74 -3.06 -5.20
C LEU A 135 -11.22 -4.42 -4.73
N THR A 136 -11.50 -4.80 -3.47
CA THR A 136 -11.14 -6.10 -2.92
C THR A 136 -11.74 -7.23 -3.75
N LYS A 137 -13.04 -7.16 -4.09
CA LYS A 137 -13.67 -8.15 -4.97
C LYS A 137 -12.95 -8.27 -6.32
N LYS A 138 -12.63 -7.14 -6.97
CA LYS A 138 -11.91 -7.15 -8.25
C LYS A 138 -10.51 -7.75 -8.14
N LEU A 139 -9.81 -7.50 -7.05
CA LEU A 139 -8.50 -8.09 -6.77
C LEU A 139 -8.62 -9.60 -6.56
N CYS A 140 -9.63 -10.07 -5.82
CA CYS A 140 -9.90 -11.50 -5.63
C CYS A 140 -10.24 -12.18 -6.96
N ASP A 141 -11.12 -11.57 -7.78
CA ASP A 141 -11.50 -12.09 -9.10
C ASP A 141 -10.30 -12.14 -10.07
N ALA A 142 -9.35 -11.21 -9.96
CA ALA A 142 -8.12 -11.25 -10.75
C ALA A 142 -7.15 -12.33 -10.22
N ALA A 143 -6.98 -12.39 -8.91
CA ALA A 143 -6.07 -13.32 -8.26
C ALA A 143 -6.46 -14.79 -8.48
N SER A 144 -7.76 -15.10 -8.53
CA SER A 144 -8.27 -16.45 -8.79
C SER A 144 -7.91 -17.01 -10.18
N LYS A 145 -7.44 -16.16 -11.09
CA LYS A 145 -7.02 -16.55 -12.46
C LYS A 145 -5.51 -16.77 -12.58
N MET A 146 -4.79 -16.65 -11.49
CA MET A 146 -3.33 -16.73 -11.48
C MET A 146 -2.87 -18.15 -11.08
N ASP A 147 -1.75 -18.59 -11.64
CA ASP A 147 -1.17 -19.92 -11.41
C ASP A 147 -0.22 -19.96 -10.19
N PHE A 148 -0.50 -19.17 -9.15
CA PHE A 148 0.26 -19.20 -7.90
C PHE A 148 -0.68 -19.20 -6.69
N PRO A 149 -0.20 -19.66 -5.51
CA PRO A 149 -1.04 -19.68 -4.32
C PRO A 149 -1.52 -18.28 -3.92
N VAL A 150 -2.84 -18.15 -3.83
CA VAL A 150 -3.51 -16.91 -3.43
C VAL A 150 -4.39 -17.17 -2.22
N LYS A 151 -4.29 -16.33 -1.21
CA LYS A 151 -5.26 -16.24 -0.12
C LYS A 151 -6.02 -14.92 -0.24
N THR A 152 -7.32 -15.02 -0.38
CA THR A 152 -8.25 -13.89 -0.29
C THR A 152 -8.73 -13.71 1.14
N ASP A 153 -9.23 -12.52 1.47
CA ASP A 153 -9.72 -12.20 2.82
C ASP A 153 -8.67 -12.43 3.92
N ALA A 154 -7.43 -12.05 3.63
CA ALA A 154 -6.32 -12.24 4.54
C ALA A 154 -6.28 -11.14 5.61
N THR A 155 -5.98 -11.52 6.85
CA THR A 155 -5.75 -10.57 7.95
C THR A 155 -4.30 -10.16 8.02
N TYR A 156 -4.08 -8.86 7.91
CA TYR A 156 -2.76 -8.23 8.00
C TYR A 156 -2.55 -7.63 9.38
N VAL A 157 -1.45 -7.97 10.05
CA VAL A 157 -1.04 -7.29 11.28
C VAL A 157 0.06 -6.28 10.99
N THR A 158 -0.16 -5.03 11.41
CA THR A 158 0.86 -4.00 11.27
C THR A 158 1.90 -4.16 12.36
N PHE A 159 3.18 -4.18 11.97
CA PHE A 159 4.29 -4.21 12.88
C PHE A 159 5.16 -2.96 12.70
N TYR A 160 5.31 -2.20 13.77
CA TYR A 160 6.19 -1.03 13.79
C TYR A 160 7.35 -1.27 14.74
N GLY A 161 8.28 -2.08 14.30
CA GLY A 161 9.41 -2.49 15.14
C GLY A 161 10.77 -2.02 14.64
N TRP A 162 10.83 -1.07 13.66
CA TRP A 162 12.13 -0.57 13.20
C TRP A 162 13.01 -0.10 14.39
N PRO A 163 14.27 -0.51 14.49
CA PRO A 163 15.04 -1.20 13.44
C PRO A 163 15.02 -2.75 13.51
N ARG A 164 14.10 -3.35 14.23
CA ARG A 164 13.97 -4.82 14.37
C ARG A 164 12.84 -5.40 13.54
N ILE A 165 12.86 -6.69 13.36
CA ILE A 165 11.75 -7.50 12.84
C ILE A 165 11.07 -8.24 14.02
N GLU A 166 9.99 -8.96 13.75
CA GLU A 166 9.20 -9.69 14.72
C GLU A 166 10.03 -10.75 15.43
N THR A 167 9.75 -10.93 16.72
CA THR A 167 10.33 -12.03 17.51
C THR A 167 9.59 -13.34 17.25
N LYS A 168 10.24 -14.46 17.54
CA LYS A 168 9.61 -15.79 17.50
C LYS A 168 8.35 -15.87 18.38
N GLY A 169 8.33 -15.15 19.50
CA GLY A 169 7.18 -15.10 20.42
C GLY A 169 6.00 -14.35 19.80
N GLU A 170 6.25 -13.20 19.16
CA GLU A 170 5.26 -12.43 18.44
C GLU A 170 4.64 -13.25 17.29
N LEU A 171 5.46 -13.89 16.48
CA LEU A 171 4.97 -14.73 15.38
C LEU A 171 4.13 -15.92 15.85
N LYS A 172 4.50 -16.56 17.00
CA LYS A 172 3.68 -17.61 17.61
C LYS A 172 2.34 -17.07 18.10
N PHE A 173 2.33 -15.87 18.67
CA PHE A 173 1.11 -15.23 19.12
C PHE A 173 0.21 -14.90 17.93
N TYR A 174 0.73 -14.28 16.88
CA TYR A 174 -0.02 -13.94 15.66
C TYR A 174 -0.61 -15.17 14.98
N ASN A 175 0.17 -16.24 14.89
CA ASN A 175 -0.31 -17.53 14.36
C ASN A 175 -1.44 -18.14 15.20
N LYS A 176 -1.34 -18.07 16.53
CA LYS A 176 -2.39 -18.56 17.45
C LYS A 176 -3.68 -17.77 17.30
N MET A 177 -3.59 -16.47 16.97
CA MET A 177 -4.75 -15.61 16.69
C MET A 177 -5.36 -15.86 15.31
N GLY A 178 -4.73 -16.67 14.47
CA GLY A 178 -5.21 -16.97 13.13
C GLY A 178 -4.94 -15.89 12.09
N TRP A 179 -4.01 -14.95 12.37
CA TRP A 179 -3.63 -13.90 11.42
C TRP A 179 -2.71 -14.46 10.33
N ASP A 180 -2.75 -13.85 9.15
CA ASP A 180 -2.13 -14.44 7.96
C ASP A 180 -0.76 -13.88 7.64
N VAL A 181 -0.61 -12.56 7.71
CA VAL A 181 0.61 -11.86 7.31
C VAL A 181 0.93 -10.68 8.21
N VAL A 182 2.22 -10.32 8.27
CA VAL A 182 2.73 -9.21 9.08
C VAL A 182 3.66 -8.31 8.25
N GLY A 183 3.66 -7.03 8.57
CA GLY A 183 4.57 -6.07 7.96
C GLY A 183 4.50 -4.67 8.52
#